data_0318fd863e938af44d1a810968c813f9
#
_entry.id   0318fd863e938af44d1a810968c813f9
#
_cell.length_a   1.000
_cell.length_b   1.000
_cell.length_c   1.000
_cell.angle_alpha   90.00
_cell.angle_beta   90.00
_cell.angle_gamma   90.00
#
_symmetry.space_group_name_H-M   'P 1'
#
loop_
_entity.id
_entity.type
_entity.pdbx_description
1 polymer ?
#
loop_
_entity_poly.entity_id
_entity_poly.type
_entity_poly.pdbx_seq_one_letter_code
_entity_poly.pdbx_strand_id
1 'polypeptide(L)'
;MSITTTILLAAASMFPALIVSVGRCYREKDLFSFALVFLCGMLEATLISAFFHADYIMSLFDKYGQSIHSYLNYICIASLSGCIILSLMMFVAVRIIDKQHVWKWIMGAFALFLLVIMMIGIAISMATGCSFNQGFFAACCGVMGAGGVAWGLTYKEICVIGNIYMEAGICLLSALWLTWATIKIFRQRRTVSRGLLMSAGIAYGMTYLFGFWMICRHYAMPLEKAFDLCYHELIVLASDWHTTYNNVNYLIFIFLFLVLTLGNILVANCLLRISYKKPGN
;
A
#
# COMPACT_ATOMS: atom_id res chain seq x y z
N MET A 1 -11.34 15.12 15.00
CA MET A 1 -12.59 14.64 14.34
C MET A 1 -12.86 13.22 14.80
N SER A 2 -14.12 12.77 14.90
CA SER A 2 -14.39 11.38 15.33
C SER A 2 -14.14 10.39 14.17
N ILE A 3 -13.80 9.14 14.51
CA ILE A 3 -13.64 8.04 13.55
C ILE A 3 -14.87 7.91 12.66
N THR A 4 -16.06 7.96 13.29
CA THR A 4 -17.34 7.88 12.60
C THR A 4 -17.49 8.95 11.53
N THR A 5 -17.10 10.21 11.84
CA THR A 5 -17.18 11.32 10.89
C THR A 5 -16.23 11.12 9.70
N THR A 6 -15.01 10.62 9.93
CA THR A 6 -14.03 10.32 8.86
C THR A 6 -14.56 9.24 7.91
N ILE A 7 -15.10 8.15 8.48
CA ILE A 7 -15.68 7.05 7.68
C ILE A 7 -16.90 7.53 6.90
N LEU A 8 -17.77 8.33 7.51
CA LEU A 8 -18.95 8.88 6.82
C LEU A 8 -18.57 9.82 5.67
N LEU A 9 -17.56 10.66 5.83
CA LEU A 9 -17.07 11.53 4.77
C LEU A 9 -16.47 10.74 3.62
N ALA A 10 -15.63 9.72 3.90
CA ALA A 10 -15.07 8.84 2.87
C ALA A 10 -16.18 8.04 2.16
N ALA A 11 -17.17 7.55 2.89
CA ALA A 11 -18.32 6.87 2.28
C ALA A 11 -19.17 7.81 1.43
N ALA A 12 -19.34 9.07 1.85
CA ALA A 12 -20.09 10.07 1.09
C ALA A 12 -19.39 10.44 -0.23
N SER A 13 -18.07 10.64 -0.22
CA SER A 13 -17.29 10.96 -1.43
C SER A 13 -17.25 9.79 -2.42
N MET A 14 -17.12 8.57 -1.92
CA MET A 14 -17.15 7.33 -2.73
C MET A 14 -18.56 6.86 -3.09
N PHE A 15 -19.62 7.50 -2.57
CA PHE A 15 -20.99 7.05 -2.73
C PHE A 15 -21.41 6.82 -4.19
N PRO A 16 -21.09 7.70 -5.16
CA PRO A 16 -21.42 7.46 -6.56
C PRO A 16 -20.76 6.19 -7.13
N ALA A 17 -19.49 5.95 -6.79
CA ALA A 17 -18.77 4.77 -7.20
C ALA A 17 -19.30 3.51 -6.51
N LEU A 18 -19.67 3.62 -5.23
CA LEU A 18 -20.24 2.53 -4.45
C LEU A 18 -21.57 2.05 -5.03
N ILE A 19 -22.49 2.96 -5.38
CA ILE A 19 -23.78 2.59 -6.01
C ILE A 19 -23.56 1.81 -7.30
N VAL A 20 -22.64 2.28 -8.17
CA VAL A 20 -22.35 1.60 -9.42
C VAL A 20 -21.74 0.23 -9.16
N SER A 21 -20.81 0.12 -8.22
CA SER A 21 -20.14 -1.15 -7.89
C SER A 21 -21.09 -2.18 -7.27
N VAL A 22 -22.01 -1.74 -6.39
CA VAL A 22 -23.07 -2.61 -5.84
C VAL A 22 -24.01 -3.08 -6.93
N GLY A 23 -24.42 -2.18 -7.85
CA GLY A 23 -25.25 -2.55 -9.01
C GLY A 23 -24.58 -3.59 -9.90
N ARG A 24 -23.27 -3.45 -10.16
CA ARG A 24 -22.48 -4.44 -10.92
C ARG A 24 -22.32 -5.76 -10.15
N CYS A 25 -22.06 -5.70 -8.84
CA CYS A 25 -21.97 -6.89 -8.00
C CYS A 25 -23.27 -7.70 -8.05
N TYR A 26 -24.43 -7.05 -7.99
CA TYR A 26 -25.73 -7.69 -8.04
C TYR A 26 -26.03 -8.30 -9.43
N ARG A 27 -25.81 -7.54 -10.52
CA ARG A 27 -26.15 -7.96 -11.89
C ARG A 27 -25.14 -8.90 -12.52
N GLU A 28 -23.84 -8.62 -12.32
CA GLU A 28 -22.75 -9.26 -13.05
C GLU A 28 -21.89 -10.15 -12.12
N LYS A 29 -22.22 -10.22 -10.82
CA LYS A 29 -21.44 -10.89 -9.77
C LYS A 29 -19.98 -10.37 -9.73
N ASP A 30 -19.79 -9.08 -10.01
CA ASP A 30 -18.49 -8.43 -10.08
C ASP A 30 -18.04 -7.93 -8.70
N LEU A 31 -17.49 -8.85 -7.90
CA LEU A 31 -16.90 -8.54 -6.59
C LEU A 31 -15.66 -7.65 -6.68
N PHE A 32 -14.97 -7.65 -7.82
CA PHE A 32 -13.72 -6.88 -7.97
C PHE A 32 -13.97 -5.38 -7.97
N SER A 33 -15.03 -4.91 -8.64
CA SER A 33 -15.40 -3.49 -8.60
C SER A 33 -15.72 -3.03 -7.17
N PHE A 34 -16.42 -3.87 -6.40
CA PHE A 34 -16.73 -3.57 -5.01
C PHE A 34 -15.45 -3.52 -4.14
N ALA A 35 -14.57 -4.52 -4.27
CA ALA A 35 -13.31 -4.56 -3.53
C ALA A 35 -12.42 -3.35 -3.87
N LEU A 36 -12.38 -2.93 -5.14
CA LEU A 36 -11.63 -1.75 -5.57
C LEU A 36 -12.17 -0.47 -4.92
N VAL A 37 -13.49 -0.26 -4.93
CA VAL A 37 -14.11 0.91 -4.30
C VAL A 37 -13.89 0.92 -2.79
N PHE A 38 -13.97 -0.25 -2.16
CA PHE A 38 -13.71 -0.39 -0.72
C PHE A 38 -12.24 -0.03 -0.37
N LEU A 39 -11.27 -0.59 -1.10
CA LEU A 39 -9.85 -0.31 -0.92
C LEU A 39 -9.56 1.19 -1.09
N CYS A 40 -10.10 1.81 -2.13
CA CYS A 40 -9.91 3.23 -2.38
C CYS A 40 -10.61 4.10 -1.33
N GLY A 41 -11.75 3.67 -0.81
CA GLY A 41 -12.41 4.32 0.32
C GLY A 41 -11.56 4.32 1.60
N MET A 42 -10.81 3.25 1.86
CA MET A 42 -9.85 3.21 2.96
C MET A 42 -8.70 4.20 2.76
N LEU A 43 -8.14 4.27 1.54
CA LEU A 43 -7.09 5.25 1.23
C LEU A 43 -7.61 6.69 1.36
N GLU A 44 -8.82 6.94 0.90
CA GLU A 44 -9.47 8.25 1.02
C GLU A 44 -9.75 8.64 2.46
N ALA A 45 -10.21 7.71 3.31
CA ALA A 45 -10.39 7.95 4.74
C ALA A 45 -9.05 8.37 5.40
N THR A 46 -7.94 7.77 4.98
CA THR A 46 -6.61 8.16 5.43
C THR A 46 -6.24 9.58 4.99
N LEU A 47 -6.53 9.97 3.75
CA LEU A 47 -6.27 11.32 3.24
C LEU A 47 -7.18 12.36 3.91
N ILE A 48 -8.45 12.05 4.14
CA ILE A 48 -9.38 12.90 4.89
C ILE A 48 -8.86 13.11 6.31
N SER A 49 -8.42 12.04 6.96
CA SER A 49 -7.83 12.15 8.29
C SER A 49 -6.55 13.00 8.28
N ALA A 50 -5.69 12.85 7.28
CA ALA A 50 -4.49 13.67 7.12
C ALA A 50 -4.83 15.16 6.93
N PHE A 51 -5.88 15.47 6.18
CA PHE A 51 -6.39 16.84 6.05
C PHE A 51 -6.81 17.45 7.40
N PHE A 52 -7.58 16.72 8.20
CA PHE A 52 -8.07 17.21 9.49
C PHE A 52 -7.03 17.19 10.62
N HIS A 53 -5.96 16.41 10.47
CA HIS A 53 -4.88 16.28 11.45
C HIS A 53 -3.54 16.78 10.88
N ALA A 54 -3.59 17.78 9.99
CA ALA A 54 -2.39 18.38 9.40
C ALA A 54 -1.46 18.95 10.49
N ASP A 55 -2.02 19.55 11.54
CA ASP A 55 -1.25 20.00 12.70
C ASP A 55 -0.50 18.88 13.40
N TYR A 56 -1.13 17.69 13.54
CA TYR A 56 -0.47 16.53 14.09
C TYR A 56 0.69 16.05 13.20
N ILE A 57 0.48 16.00 11.89
CA ILE A 57 1.53 15.67 10.93
C ILE A 57 2.71 16.62 11.09
N MET A 58 2.44 17.90 11.29
CA MET A 58 3.47 18.91 11.44
C MET A 58 4.14 18.89 12.81
N SER A 59 3.43 18.58 13.89
CA SER A 59 4.00 18.47 15.24
C SER A 59 5.08 17.39 15.36
N LEU A 60 5.04 16.36 14.52
CA LEU A 60 6.10 15.36 14.42
C LEU A 60 7.45 15.99 13.97
N PHE A 61 7.42 17.22 13.45
CA PHE A 61 8.58 17.95 12.93
C PHE A 61 8.93 19.25 13.67
N ASP A 62 8.23 19.58 14.75
CA ASP A 62 8.62 20.70 15.65
C ASP A 62 10.09 20.63 16.10
N LYS A 63 10.70 19.49 15.90
CA LYS A 63 12.15 19.25 16.09
C LYS A 63 13.03 20.18 15.25
N TYR A 64 12.50 20.79 14.20
CA TYR A 64 13.25 21.61 13.25
C TYR A 64 13.02 23.12 13.40
N GLY A 65 12.23 23.55 14.40
CA GLY A 65 12.27 24.92 14.95
C GLY A 65 11.81 26.05 14.04
N GLN A 66 11.09 25.78 12.93
CA GLN A 66 10.65 26.79 12.00
C GLN A 66 9.13 26.99 12.02
N SER A 67 8.68 28.19 11.68
CA SER A 67 7.25 28.55 11.53
C SER A 67 6.59 27.77 10.38
N ILE A 68 6.03 26.64 10.72
CA ILE A 68 5.54 25.61 9.79
C ILE A 68 4.11 25.93 9.31
N HIS A 69 3.41 26.88 9.96
CA HIS A 69 2.02 27.22 9.66
C HIS A 69 1.72 27.58 8.19
N SER A 70 2.69 28.18 7.49
CA SER A 70 2.50 28.52 6.07
C SER A 70 2.39 27.29 5.15
N TYR A 71 2.84 26.12 5.58
CA TYR A 71 2.86 24.90 4.78
C TYR A 71 1.72 23.91 5.12
N LEU A 72 1.00 24.12 6.23
CA LEU A 72 -0.22 23.37 6.54
C LEU A 72 -1.21 23.42 5.37
N ASN A 73 -1.32 24.57 4.71
CA ASN A 73 -2.17 24.74 3.54
C ASN A 73 -1.79 23.80 2.40
N TYR A 74 -0.49 23.53 2.17
CA TYR A 74 -0.05 22.62 1.12
C TYR A 74 -0.42 21.17 1.45
N ILE A 75 -0.31 20.75 2.71
CA ILE A 75 -0.75 19.41 3.15
C ILE A 75 -2.26 19.28 2.97
N CYS A 76 -3.01 20.28 3.37
CA CYS A 76 -4.46 20.31 3.20
C CYS A 76 -4.87 20.26 1.73
N ILE A 77 -4.26 21.07 0.87
CA ILE A 77 -4.52 21.09 -0.57
C ILE A 77 -4.15 19.75 -1.21
N ALA A 78 -2.98 19.19 -0.88
CA ALA A 78 -2.55 17.91 -1.42
C ALA A 78 -3.50 16.77 -1.02
N SER A 79 -3.90 16.71 0.25
CA SER A 79 -4.83 15.70 0.75
C SER A 79 -6.22 15.82 0.11
N LEU A 80 -6.76 17.04 0.04
CA LEU A 80 -8.08 17.30 -0.55
C LEU A 80 -8.10 17.03 -2.06
N SER A 81 -7.09 17.48 -2.79
CA SER A 81 -6.98 17.20 -4.22
C SER A 81 -6.81 15.70 -4.49
N GLY A 82 -6.04 15.00 -3.67
CA GLY A 82 -5.89 13.55 -3.72
C GLY A 82 -7.24 12.83 -3.54
N CYS A 83 -8.06 13.25 -2.56
CA CYS A 83 -9.40 12.70 -2.36
C CYS A 83 -10.31 12.91 -3.58
N ILE A 84 -10.37 14.13 -4.11
CA ILE A 84 -11.21 14.46 -5.27
C ILE A 84 -10.80 13.63 -6.49
N ILE A 85 -9.51 13.56 -6.79
CA ILE A 85 -8.99 12.81 -7.94
C ILE A 85 -9.25 11.32 -7.75
N LEU A 86 -9.04 10.78 -6.55
CA LEU A 86 -9.30 9.36 -6.25
C LEU A 86 -10.77 9.01 -6.41
N SER A 87 -11.69 9.84 -5.90
CA SER A 87 -13.13 9.64 -6.04
C SER A 87 -13.57 9.67 -7.50
N LEU A 88 -13.09 10.64 -8.29
CA LEU A 88 -13.38 10.74 -9.72
C LEU A 88 -12.82 9.55 -10.48
N MET A 89 -11.58 9.15 -10.19
CA MET A 89 -10.93 8.00 -10.81
C MET A 89 -11.73 6.72 -10.53
N MET A 90 -12.21 6.54 -9.30
CA MET A 90 -13.02 5.37 -8.94
C MET A 90 -14.38 5.38 -9.63
N PHE A 91 -15.05 6.53 -9.71
CA PHE A 91 -16.32 6.65 -10.41
C PHE A 91 -16.20 6.27 -11.89
N VAL A 92 -15.15 6.74 -12.57
CA VAL A 92 -14.86 6.39 -13.95
C VAL A 92 -14.48 4.91 -14.05
N ALA A 93 -13.61 4.43 -13.17
CA ALA A 93 -13.15 3.05 -13.17
C ALA A 93 -14.30 2.04 -13.12
N VAL A 94 -15.21 2.18 -12.14
CA VAL A 94 -16.32 1.22 -11.99
C VAL A 94 -17.33 1.25 -13.14
N ARG A 95 -17.34 2.33 -13.95
CA ARG A 95 -18.20 2.41 -15.15
C ARG A 95 -17.62 1.68 -16.35
N ILE A 96 -16.31 1.77 -16.56
CA ILE A 96 -15.64 1.28 -17.77
C ILE A 96 -14.77 0.06 -17.52
N ILE A 97 -14.67 -0.40 -16.28
CA ILE A 97 -13.76 -1.49 -15.92
C ILE A 97 -14.22 -2.80 -16.54
N ASP A 98 -13.36 -3.39 -17.34
CA ASP A 98 -13.41 -4.78 -17.68
C ASP A 98 -12.58 -5.57 -16.66
N LYS A 99 -13.00 -6.80 -16.31
CA LYS A 99 -12.30 -7.67 -15.33
C LYS A 99 -10.81 -7.83 -15.64
N GLN A 100 -10.42 -7.74 -16.91
CA GLN A 100 -9.03 -7.82 -17.35
C GLN A 100 -8.19 -6.58 -16.98
N HIS A 101 -8.82 -5.45 -16.66
CA HIS A 101 -8.14 -4.17 -16.43
C HIS A 101 -8.19 -3.68 -14.98
N VAL A 102 -8.86 -4.39 -14.06
CA VAL A 102 -8.95 -4.03 -12.62
C VAL A 102 -7.58 -3.70 -12.04
N TRP A 103 -6.58 -4.51 -12.38
CA TRP A 103 -5.22 -4.32 -11.88
C TRP A 103 -4.61 -2.96 -12.24
N LYS A 104 -4.87 -2.44 -13.44
CA LYS A 104 -4.38 -1.13 -13.86
C LYS A 104 -4.95 0.00 -13.00
N TRP A 105 -6.21 -0.14 -12.59
CA TRP A 105 -6.88 0.84 -11.73
C TRP A 105 -6.39 0.79 -10.29
N ILE A 106 -6.15 -0.40 -9.75
CA ILE A 106 -5.53 -0.56 -8.42
C ILE A 106 -4.14 0.08 -8.40
N MET A 107 -3.32 -0.21 -9.41
CA MET A 107 -1.99 0.39 -9.53
C MET A 107 -2.05 1.91 -9.72
N GLY A 108 -3.02 2.41 -10.48
CA GLY A 108 -3.25 3.85 -10.64
C GLY A 108 -3.65 4.53 -9.34
N ALA A 109 -4.55 3.93 -8.57
CA ALA A 109 -4.96 4.44 -7.26
C ALA A 109 -3.79 4.49 -6.26
N PHE A 110 -3.01 3.41 -6.24
CA PHE A 110 -1.83 3.34 -5.38
C PHE A 110 -0.74 4.34 -5.79
N ALA A 111 -0.49 4.49 -7.09
CA ALA A 111 0.45 5.49 -7.62
C ALA A 111 0.00 6.92 -7.28
N LEU A 112 -1.29 7.22 -7.39
CA LEU A 112 -1.85 8.51 -6.99
C LEU A 112 -1.66 8.77 -5.50
N PHE A 113 -1.94 7.77 -4.65
CA PHE A 113 -1.74 7.87 -3.21
C PHE A 113 -0.28 8.17 -2.85
N LEU A 114 0.67 7.45 -3.46
CA LEU A 114 2.10 7.71 -3.29
C LEU A 114 2.50 9.11 -3.77
N LEU A 115 1.94 9.57 -4.90
CA LEU A 115 2.19 10.92 -5.41
C LEU A 115 1.77 11.99 -4.40
N VAL A 116 0.60 11.83 -3.78
CA VAL A 116 0.12 12.75 -2.73
C VAL A 116 1.09 12.79 -1.55
N ILE A 117 1.55 11.63 -1.07
CA ILE A 117 2.54 11.57 0.02
C ILE A 117 3.86 12.23 -0.39
N MET A 118 4.31 12.02 -1.63
CA MET A 118 5.52 12.69 -2.15
C MET A 118 5.37 14.22 -2.18
N MET A 119 4.21 14.73 -2.60
CA MET A 119 3.93 16.18 -2.58
C MET A 119 3.97 16.75 -1.16
N ILE A 120 3.39 16.03 -0.19
CA ILE A 120 3.47 16.39 1.23
C ILE A 120 4.94 16.40 1.68
N GLY A 121 5.73 15.38 1.33
CA GLY A 121 7.15 15.30 1.66
C GLY A 121 7.98 16.43 1.07
N ILE A 122 7.71 16.85 -0.17
CA ILE A 122 8.34 18.01 -0.81
C ILE A 122 7.98 19.28 -0.02
N ALA A 123 6.70 19.48 0.31
CA ALA A 123 6.26 20.62 1.08
C ALA A 123 6.96 20.71 2.44
N ILE A 124 7.09 19.60 3.16
CA ILE A 124 7.83 19.53 4.43
C ILE A 124 9.31 19.86 4.23
N SER A 125 9.95 19.26 3.21
CA SER A 125 11.37 19.53 2.91
C SER A 125 11.63 21.00 2.62
N MET A 126 10.77 21.62 1.82
CA MET A 126 10.86 23.07 1.52
C MET A 126 10.62 23.93 2.77
N ALA A 127 9.69 23.52 3.63
CA ALA A 127 9.35 24.25 4.85
C ALA A 127 10.46 24.24 5.90
N THR A 128 11.08 23.08 6.08
CA THR A 128 12.03 22.84 7.19
C THR A 128 13.49 22.94 6.75
N GLY A 129 13.76 23.07 5.44
CA GLY A 129 15.12 23.02 4.90
C GLY A 129 15.80 21.64 5.04
N CYS A 130 15.05 20.61 5.43
CA CYS A 130 15.60 19.25 5.52
C CYS A 130 15.75 18.60 4.12
N SER A 131 16.50 17.51 4.04
CA SER A 131 16.61 16.76 2.78
C SER A 131 15.28 16.17 2.36
N PHE A 132 15.07 15.97 1.04
CA PHE A 132 13.86 15.32 0.52
C PHE A 132 13.60 13.96 1.17
N ASN A 133 14.64 13.16 1.42
CA ASN A 133 14.51 11.87 2.08
C ASN A 133 13.89 12.01 3.48
N GLN A 134 14.35 12.99 4.26
CA GLN A 134 13.78 13.27 5.59
C GLN A 134 12.34 13.77 5.49
N GLY A 135 12.05 14.71 4.58
CA GLY A 135 10.70 15.23 4.35
C GLY A 135 9.71 14.17 3.89
N PHE A 136 10.13 13.29 2.99
CA PHE A 136 9.30 12.19 2.51
C PHE A 136 9.03 11.14 3.61
N PHE A 137 10.06 10.74 4.36
CA PHE A 137 9.90 9.85 5.51
C PHE A 137 8.91 10.42 6.51
N ALA A 138 9.05 11.65 6.75
CA ALA A 138 8.23 12.47 7.59
C ALA A 138 6.75 12.46 7.14
N ALA A 139 6.51 12.68 5.85
CA ALA A 139 5.17 12.59 5.28
C ALA A 139 4.57 11.19 5.45
N CYS A 140 5.34 10.13 5.21
CA CYS A 140 4.90 8.76 5.43
C CYS A 140 4.46 8.52 6.88
N CYS A 141 5.31 8.90 7.85
CA CYS A 141 4.99 8.76 9.28
C CYS A 141 3.74 9.56 9.67
N GLY A 142 3.64 10.81 9.17
CA GLY A 142 2.52 11.67 9.45
C GLY A 142 1.20 11.14 8.88
N VAL A 143 1.20 10.69 7.63
CA VAL A 143 0.02 10.10 6.97
C VAL A 143 -0.37 8.79 7.65
N MET A 144 0.59 7.95 8.03
CA MET A 144 0.32 6.73 8.81
C MET A 144 -0.30 7.06 10.17
N GLY A 145 0.27 8.02 10.90
CA GLY A 145 -0.30 8.45 12.18
C GLY A 145 -1.71 9.03 12.06
N ALA A 146 -1.94 9.90 11.08
CA ALA A 146 -3.27 10.44 10.79
C ALA A 146 -4.26 9.33 10.39
N GLY A 147 -3.80 8.36 9.58
CA GLY A 147 -4.57 7.16 9.26
C GLY A 147 -4.90 6.34 10.49
N GLY A 148 -3.93 6.15 11.41
CA GLY A 148 -4.17 5.49 12.69
C GLY A 148 -5.30 6.16 13.48
N VAL A 149 -5.28 7.48 13.60
CA VAL A 149 -6.36 8.24 14.25
C VAL A 149 -7.71 8.00 13.56
N ALA A 150 -7.75 7.90 12.21
CA ALA A 150 -8.98 7.62 11.47
C ALA A 150 -9.61 6.26 11.84
N TRP A 151 -8.78 5.30 12.24
CA TRP A 151 -9.21 3.93 12.56
C TRP A 151 -9.20 3.64 14.06
N GLY A 152 -8.95 4.64 14.91
CA GLY A 152 -8.86 4.50 16.36
C GLY A 152 -7.63 3.74 16.85
N LEU A 153 -6.56 3.79 16.07
CA LEU A 153 -5.29 3.13 16.34
C LEU A 153 -4.21 4.16 16.68
N THR A 154 -3.26 3.76 17.50
CA THR A 154 -2.04 4.54 17.71
C THR A 154 -1.13 4.47 16.49
N TYR A 155 -0.17 5.39 16.40
CA TYR A 155 0.87 5.35 15.35
C TYR A 155 1.62 4.01 15.31
N LYS A 156 1.97 3.47 16.47
CA LYS A 156 2.66 2.18 16.57
C LYS A 156 1.82 1.03 16.05
N GLU A 157 0.55 0.99 16.42
CA GLU A 157 -0.38 -0.05 15.98
C GLU A 157 -0.62 -0.02 14.47
N ILE A 158 -0.85 1.16 13.88
CA ILE A 158 -1.08 1.26 12.44
C ILE A 158 0.17 0.89 11.65
N CYS A 159 1.38 1.22 12.12
CA CYS A 159 2.63 0.80 11.49
C CYS A 159 2.80 -0.73 11.51
N VAL A 160 2.46 -1.40 12.61
CA VAL A 160 2.54 -2.85 12.68
C VAL A 160 1.52 -3.51 11.78
N ILE A 161 0.27 -3.04 11.81
CA ILE A 161 -0.80 -3.56 10.97
C ILE A 161 -0.46 -3.35 9.49
N GLY A 162 -0.03 -2.14 9.09
CA GLY A 162 0.30 -1.80 7.72
C GLY A 162 1.54 -2.53 7.23
N ASN A 163 2.67 -2.26 7.85
CA ASN A 163 3.97 -2.67 7.32
C ASN A 163 4.28 -4.16 7.63
N ILE A 164 3.85 -4.68 8.78
CA ILE A 164 4.18 -6.07 9.14
C ILE A 164 3.08 -7.03 8.65
N TYR A 165 1.82 -6.81 9.04
CA TYR A 165 0.77 -7.79 8.73
C TYR A 165 0.18 -7.63 7.33
N MET A 166 -0.16 -6.41 6.90
CA MET A 166 -0.79 -6.21 5.58
C MET A 166 0.22 -6.47 4.46
N GLU A 167 1.44 -5.94 4.53
CA GLU A 167 2.45 -6.17 3.50
C GLU A 167 2.85 -7.64 3.42
N ALA A 168 3.11 -8.29 4.56
CA ALA A 168 3.39 -9.72 4.58
C ALA A 168 2.21 -10.54 4.04
N GLY A 169 0.98 -10.17 4.39
CA GLY A 169 -0.24 -10.80 3.88
C GLY A 169 -0.37 -10.68 2.36
N ILE A 170 -0.15 -9.48 1.81
CA ILE A 170 -0.17 -9.24 0.35
C ILE A 170 0.94 -10.03 -0.35
N CYS A 171 2.14 -10.06 0.20
CA CYS A 171 3.23 -10.89 -0.30
C CYS A 171 2.83 -12.38 -0.36
N LEU A 172 2.28 -12.92 0.72
CA LEU A 172 1.85 -14.32 0.78
C LEU A 172 0.70 -14.61 -0.19
N LEU A 173 -0.27 -13.70 -0.34
CA LEU A 173 -1.34 -13.83 -1.34
C LEU A 173 -0.79 -13.84 -2.77
N SER A 174 0.20 -13.00 -3.06
CA SER A 174 0.88 -13.01 -4.37
C SER A 174 1.62 -14.33 -4.63
N ALA A 175 2.24 -14.92 -3.60
CA ALA A 175 2.88 -16.23 -3.67
C ALA A 175 1.85 -17.36 -3.87
N LEU A 176 0.70 -17.30 -3.21
CA LEU A 176 -0.41 -18.23 -3.45
C LEU A 176 -0.92 -18.16 -4.88
N TRP A 177 -1.03 -16.95 -5.45
CA TRP A 177 -1.37 -16.76 -6.86
C TRP A 177 -0.35 -17.41 -7.80
N LEU A 178 0.95 -17.22 -7.52
CA LEU A 178 2.03 -17.87 -8.26
C LEU A 178 1.97 -19.40 -8.13
N THR A 179 1.69 -19.90 -6.95
CA THR A 179 1.52 -21.35 -6.69
C THR A 179 0.38 -21.93 -7.52
N TRP A 180 -0.78 -21.26 -7.52
CA TRP A 180 -1.91 -21.67 -8.33
C TRP A 180 -1.59 -21.68 -9.83
N ALA A 181 -0.92 -20.66 -10.33
CA ALA A 181 -0.49 -20.61 -11.73
C ALA A 181 0.46 -21.76 -12.08
N THR A 182 1.39 -22.06 -11.20
CA THR A 182 2.34 -23.17 -11.36
C THR A 182 1.64 -24.53 -11.38
N ILE A 183 0.74 -24.79 -10.43
CA ILE A 183 -0.05 -26.04 -10.39
C ILE A 183 -0.88 -26.21 -11.66
N LYS A 184 -1.48 -25.12 -12.16
CA LYS A 184 -2.27 -25.15 -13.39
C LYS A 184 -1.44 -25.58 -14.60
N ILE A 185 -0.23 -25.07 -14.74
CA ILE A 185 0.72 -25.43 -15.80
C ILE A 185 1.08 -26.92 -15.74
N PHE A 186 1.43 -27.41 -14.54
CA PHE A 186 1.79 -28.82 -14.35
C PHE A 186 0.62 -29.75 -14.64
N ARG A 187 -0.58 -29.42 -14.20
CA ARG A 187 -1.80 -30.21 -14.51
C ARG A 187 -2.09 -30.29 -16.01
N GLN A 188 -1.78 -29.23 -16.74
CA GLN A 188 -1.96 -29.18 -18.20
C GLN A 188 -0.80 -29.81 -18.97
N ARG A 189 0.24 -30.33 -18.29
CA ARG A 189 1.46 -30.91 -18.90
C ARG A 189 2.11 -30.00 -19.92
N ARG A 190 2.08 -28.66 -19.69
CA ARG A 190 2.69 -27.67 -20.59
C ARG A 190 4.20 -27.61 -20.38
N THR A 191 4.92 -27.49 -21.49
CA THR A 191 6.37 -27.23 -21.43
C THR A 191 6.63 -25.78 -21.05
N VAL A 192 7.46 -25.59 -20.03
CA VAL A 192 7.87 -24.27 -19.54
C VAL A 192 9.40 -24.21 -19.58
N SER A 193 9.95 -23.07 -19.93
CA SER A 193 11.40 -22.88 -19.91
C SER A 193 11.97 -23.05 -18.49
N ARG A 194 13.14 -23.69 -18.39
CA ARG A 194 13.82 -23.89 -17.09
C ARG A 194 14.04 -22.58 -16.35
N GLY A 195 14.40 -21.51 -17.07
CA GLY A 195 14.60 -20.18 -16.50
C GLY A 195 13.34 -19.63 -15.82
N LEU A 196 12.16 -19.79 -16.45
CA LEU A 196 10.89 -19.31 -15.85
C LEU A 196 10.50 -20.13 -14.61
N LEU A 197 10.76 -21.44 -14.60
CA LEU A 197 10.55 -22.28 -13.43
C LEU A 197 11.50 -21.93 -12.27
N MET A 198 12.77 -21.67 -12.57
CA MET A 198 13.72 -21.19 -11.57
C MET A 198 13.32 -19.83 -11.00
N SER A 199 12.92 -18.87 -11.87
CA SER A 199 12.42 -17.58 -11.41
C SER A 199 11.20 -17.70 -10.51
N ALA A 200 10.27 -18.61 -10.85
CA ALA A 200 9.11 -18.90 -10.01
C ALA A 200 9.53 -19.48 -8.64
N GLY A 201 10.47 -20.42 -8.64
CA GLY A 201 11.01 -21.01 -7.40
C GLY A 201 11.69 -19.99 -6.50
N ILE A 202 12.53 -19.12 -7.07
CA ILE A 202 13.23 -18.06 -6.32
C ILE A 202 12.22 -17.05 -5.76
N ALA A 203 11.32 -16.53 -6.61
CA ALA A 203 10.31 -15.56 -6.19
C ALA A 203 9.43 -16.12 -5.07
N TYR A 204 8.97 -17.36 -5.21
CA TYR A 204 8.19 -18.05 -4.20
C TYR A 204 8.97 -18.23 -2.89
N GLY A 205 10.20 -18.79 -2.96
CA GLY A 205 11.03 -19.02 -1.79
C GLY A 205 11.33 -17.75 -1.02
N MET A 206 11.74 -16.67 -1.71
CA MET A 206 12.03 -15.39 -1.07
C MET A 206 10.78 -14.78 -0.43
N THR A 207 9.62 -14.86 -1.10
CA THR A 207 8.37 -14.31 -0.55
C THR A 207 7.92 -15.07 0.69
N TYR A 208 8.02 -16.40 0.68
CA TYR A 208 7.67 -17.21 1.85
C TYR A 208 8.62 -16.93 3.02
N LEU A 209 9.92 -16.86 2.76
CA LEU A 209 10.90 -16.54 3.80
C LEU A 209 10.62 -15.16 4.41
N PHE A 210 10.39 -14.15 3.58
CA PHE A 210 10.10 -12.80 4.04
C PHE A 210 8.76 -12.71 4.78
N GLY A 211 7.67 -13.14 4.15
CA GLY A 211 6.33 -13.03 4.73
C GLY A 211 6.15 -13.88 5.99
N PHE A 212 6.71 -15.09 5.98
CA PHE A 212 6.66 -15.98 7.13
C PHE A 212 7.53 -15.45 8.28
N TRP A 213 8.74 -14.96 7.99
CA TRP A 213 9.61 -14.33 8.98
C TRP A 213 8.92 -13.14 9.63
N MET A 214 8.34 -12.23 8.84
CA MET A 214 7.63 -11.05 9.33
C MET A 214 6.47 -11.43 10.26
N ILE A 215 5.63 -12.38 9.86
CA ILE A 215 4.47 -12.79 10.66
C ILE A 215 4.90 -13.58 11.89
N CYS A 216 5.75 -14.60 11.75
CA CYS A 216 6.13 -15.46 12.88
C CYS A 216 6.96 -14.72 13.93
N ARG A 217 7.80 -13.78 13.52
CA ARG A 217 8.63 -12.99 14.44
C ARG A 217 7.79 -12.12 15.36
N HIS A 218 6.66 -11.62 14.85
CA HIS A 218 5.80 -10.67 15.55
C HIS A 218 4.47 -11.29 16.02
N TYR A 219 4.29 -12.60 15.77
CA TYR A 219 3.05 -13.30 16.13
C TYR A 219 2.85 -13.35 17.65
N ALA A 220 1.59 -13.16 18.07
CA ALA A 220 1.16 -13.21 19.47
C ALA A 220 1.78 -12.16 20.40
N MET A 221 2.44 -11.12 19.84
CA MET A 221 2.89 -9.96 20.62
C MET A 221 1.83 -8.87 20.65
N PRO A 222 1.72 -8.10 21.75
CA PRO A 222 1.02 -6.81 21.72
C PRO A 222 1.61 -5.93 20.62
N LEU A 223 0.75 -5.21 19.87
CA LEU A 223 1.18 -4.42 18.70
C LEU A 223 2.29 -3.42 19.03
N GLU A 224 2.23 -2.77 20.19
CA GLU A 224 3.29 -1.85 20.63
C GLU A 224 4.65 -2.54 20.78
N LYS A 225 4.68 -3.75 21.37
CA LYS A 225 5.92 -4.51 21.50
C LYS A 225 6.45 -4.99 20.14
N ALA A 226 5.56 -5.37 19.24
CA ALA A 226 5.93 -5.74 17.88
C ALA A 226 6.55 -4.54 17.13
N PHE A 227 6.01 -3.34 17.32
CA PHE A 227 6.60 -2.12 16.78
C PHE A 227 8.00 -1.87 17.34
N ASP A 228 8.16 -1.91 18.66
CA ASP A 228 9.44 -1.62 19.31
C ASP A 228 10.52 -2.64 18.91
N LEU A 229 10.16 -3.91 18.75
CA LEU A 229 11.05 -4.96 18.23
C LEU A 229 11.47 -4.67 16.79
N CYS A 230 10.52 -4.42 15.89
CA CYS A 230 10.79 -4.12 14.49
C CYS A 230 11.64 -2.84 14.35
N TYR A 231 11.32 -1.79 15.09
CA TYR A 231 12.08 -0.55 15.12
C TYR A 231 13.53 -0.78 15.54
N HIS A 232 13.75 -1.57 16.60
CA HIS A 232 15.09 -1.91 17.06
C HIS A 232 15.88 -2.72 16.02
N GLU A 233 15.25 -3.71 15.39
CA GLU A 233 15.87 -4.53 14.34
C GLU A 233 16.30 -3.66 13.15
N LEU A 234 15.47 -2.70 12.73
CA LEU A 234 15.80 -1.77 11.65
C LEU A 234 16.95 -0.83 11.99
N ILE A 235 17.06 -0.39 13.25
CA ILE A 235 18.21 0.43 13.73
C ILE A 235 19.50 -0.39 13.69
N VAL A 236 19.46 -1.63 14.19
CA VAL A 236 20.63 -2.52 14.15
C VAL A 236 21.06 -2.74 12.70
N LEU A 237 20.12 -3.06 11.82
CA LEU A 237 20.38 -3.27 10.40
C LEU A 237 20.96 -2.00 9.72
N ALA A 238 20.46 -0.82 10.08
CA ALA A 238 20.98 0.45 9.58
C ALA A 238 22.44 0.68 10.02
N SER A 239 22.74 0.33 11.27
CA SER A 239 24.11 0.37 11.79
C SER A 239 25.05 -0.59 11.06
N ASP A 240 24.63 -1.85 10.89
CA ASP A 240 25.43 -2.89 10.23
C ASP A 240 25.68 -2.56 8.75
N TRP A 241 24.74 -1.92 8.08
CA TRP A 241 24.87 -1.51 6.67
C TRP A 241 25.45 -0.10 6.48
N HIS A 242 25.90 0.55 7.56
CA HIS A 242 26.44 1.91 7.52
C HIS A 242 25.51 2.91 6.80
N THR A 243 24.21 2.80 7.03
CA THR A 243 23.18 3.64 6.42
C THR A 243 22.23 4.24 7.47
N THR A 244 21.22 4.96 7.02
CA THR A 244 20.24 5.57 7.92
C THR A 244 19.03 4.64 8.12
N TYR A 245 18.37 4.77 9.26
CA TYR A 245 17.10 4.10 9.55
C TYR A 245 16.06 4.29 8.43
N ASN A 246 15.95 5.52 7.89
CA ASN A 246 15.00 5.81 6.81
C ASN A 246 15.27 4.97 5.56
N ASN A 247 16.55 4.84 5.17
CA ASN A 247 16.92 4.06 4.00
C ASN A 247 16.61 2.57 4.17
N VAL A 248 16.86 2.01 5.35
CA VAL A 248 16.52 0.61 5.64
C VAL A 248 15.01 0.41 5.63
N ASN A 249 14.25 1.34 6.21
CA ASN A 249 12.80 1.30 6.20
C ASN A 249 12.25 1.28 4.77
N TYR A 250 12.73 2.17 3.88
CA TYR A 250 12.34 2.17 2.47
C TYR A 250 12.74 0.88 1.74
N LEU A 251 13.93 0.37 2.02
CA LEU A 251 14.41 -0.85 1.38
C LEU A 251 13.51 -2.04 1.71
N ILE A 252 13.09 -2.17 2.97
CA ILE A 252 12.31 -3.31 3.44
C ILE A 252 10.81 -3.15 3.10
N PHE A 253 10.20 -2.05 3.53
CA PHE A 253 8.75 -1.86 3.46
C PHE A 253 8.25 -1.28 2.14
N ILE A 254 9.10 -0.71 1.30
CA ILE A 254 8.68 -0.24 -0.01
C ILE A 254 9.33 -1.08 -1.10
N PHE A 255 10.66 -1.10 -1.18
CA PHE A 255 11.36 -1.72 -2.31
C PHE A 255 11.23 -3.24 -2.30
N LEU A 256 11.59 -3.91 -1.21
CA LEU A 256 11.56 -5.37 -1.11
C LEU A 256 10.12 -5.90 -1.23
N PHE A 257 9.17 -5.26 -0.55
CA PHE A 257 7.75 -5.57 -0.66
C PHE A 257 7.25 -5.49 -2.11
N LEU A 258 7.54 -4.39 -2.81
CA LEU A 258 7.13 -4.21 -4.21
C LEU A 258 7.80 -5.23 -5.14
N VAL A 259 9.10 -5.46 -4.99
CA VAL A 259 9.84 -6.42 -5.81
C VAL A 259 9.29 -7.83 -5.65
N LEU A 260 9.04 -8.26 -4.41
CA LEU A 260 8.51 -9.60 -4.14
C LEU A 260 7.08 -9.74 -4.66
N THR A 261 6.21 -8.78 -4.36
CA THR A 261 4.80 -8.83 -4.77
C THR A 261 4.64 -8.77 -6.29
N LEU A 262 5.28 -7.78 -6.94
CA LEU A 262 5.20 -7.61 -8.39
C LEU A 262 5.92 -8.75 -9.13
N GLY A 263 7.05 -9.22 -8.60
CA GLY A 263 7.77 -10.37 -9.14
C GLY A 263 6.89 -11.61 -9.21
N ASN A 264 6.21 -11.96 -8.11
CA ASN A 264 5.26 -13.08 -8.06
C ASN A 264 4.13 -12.92 -9.08
N ILE A 265 3.53 -11.73 -9.14
CA ILE A 265 2.42 -11.45 -10.07
C ILE A 265 2.88 -11.55 -11.53
N LEU A 266 4.03 -10.98 -11.86
CA LEU A 266 4.57 -11.01 -13.23
C LEU A 266 4.88 -12.46 -13.66
N VAL A 267 5.57 -13.22 -12.82
CA VAL A 267 5.88 -14.63 -13.11
C VAL A 267 4.61 -15.46 -13.21
N ALA A 268 3.64 -15.29 -12.32
CA ALA A 268 2.35 -15.98 -12.37
C ALA A 268 1.61 -15.68 -13.68
N ASN A 269 1.57 -14.41 -14.11
CA ASN A 269 0.93 -14.01 -15.36
C ASN A 269 1.64 -14.59 -16.60
N CYS A 270 2.97 -14.67 -16.58
CA CYS A 270 3.73 -15.34 -17.65
C CYS A 270 3.35 -16.83 -17.74
N LEU A 271 3.28 -17.53 -16.61
CA LEU A 271 2.86 -18.93 -16.55
C LEU A 271 1.42 -19.10 -17.06
N LEU A 272 0.49 -18.26 -16.62
CA LEU A 272 -0.90 -18.31 -17.05
C LEU A 272 -1.05 -18.07 -18.56
N ARG A 273 -0.30 -17.15 -19.16
CA ARG A 273 -0.31 -16.94 -20.61
C ARG A 273 0.07 -18.21 -21.39
N ILE A 274 1.07 -18.96 -20.88
CA ILE A 274 1.47 -20.25 -21.48
C ILE A 274 0.32 -21.27 -21.34
N SER A 275 -0.34 -21.28 -20.20
CA SER A 275 -1.47 -22.15 -19.92
C SER A 275 -2.66 -21.95 -20.86
N TYR A 276 -2.90 -20.71 -21.30
CA TYR A 276 -4.03 -20.37 -22.18
C TYR A 276 -3.72 -20.45 -23.68
N LYS A 277 -2.46 -20.62 -24.10
CA LYS A 277 -2.15 -20.84 -25.52
C LYS A 277 -2.71 -22.18 -25.96
N LYS A 278 -3.47 -22.19 -27.08
CA LYS A 278 -3.97 -23.44 -27.68
C LYS A 278 -2.78 -24.34 -28.07
N PRO A 279 -2.88 -25.69 -27.90
CA PRO A 279 -1.88 -26.59 -28.45
C PRO A 279 -1.96 -26.52 -29.97
N GLY A 280 -0.89 -26.03 -30.62
CA GLY A 280 -0.79 -26.09 -32.08
C GLY A 280 -0.70 -24.72 -32.82
N ASN A 281 -0.52 -23.60 -32.10
CA ASN A 281 -0.10 -22.33 -32.71
C ASN A 281 1.30 -21.93 -32.21
#